data_0e04f6a7351737636dbdb62e513f81c4
#
_entry.id   0e04f6a7351737636dbdb62e513f81c4
#
_cell.length_a   1.000
_cell.length_b   1.000
_cell.length_c   1.000
_cell.angle_alpha   90.00
_cell.angle_beta   90.00
_cell.angle_gamma   90.00
#
_symmetry.space_group_name_H-M   'P 1'
#
loop_
_entity.id
_entity.type
_entity.pdbx_description
1 polymer ?
#
loop_
_entity_poly.entity_id
_entity_poly.type
_entity_poly.pdbx_seq_one_letter_code
_entity_poly.pdbx_strand_id
1 'polypeptide(L)'
;MGRLVEAVEEDTSLSSVEKETTIRFSKSDDCASVYTEEAGLMRRLLRHPHFEVDTLRVNTDDAVGKQVAPNDFEQGSITGVDGSIPIEALVLQTSLRATSQHSALVPEGVLRAEATAD
;
A
#
# COMPACT_ATOMS: atom_id res chain seq x y z
N MET A 1 1.20 -5.12 -14.49
CA MET A 1 1.85 -4.94 -13.24
C MET A 1 2.43 -6.18 -12.63
N GLY A 2 2.34 -7.27 -13.30
CA GLY A 2 2.88 -8.51 -12.77
C GLY A 2 4.35 -8.39 -12.42
N ARG A 3 5.10 -7.67 -13.24
CA ARG A 3 6.52 -7.53 -12.98
C ARG A 3 6.80 -6.82 -11.66
N LEU A 4 6.05 -5.79 -11.35
CA LEU A 4 6.27 -5.09 -10.09
C LEU A 4 5.81 -5.93 -8.90
N VAL A 5 4.69 -6.60 -9.07
CA VAL A 5 4.16 -7.43 -7.98
C VAL A 5 5.17 -8.51 -7.62
N GLU A 6 5.84 -9.08 -8.62
CA GLU A 6 6.79 -10.15 -8.34
C GLU A 6 8.02 -9.67 -7.60
N ALA A 7 8.33 -8.40 -7.69
CA ALA A 7 9.51 -7.84 -7.01
C ALA A 7 9.24 -7.40 -5.59
N VAL A 8 7.98 -7.45 -5.14
CA VAL A 8 7.65 -7.00 -3.79
C VAL A 8 8.20 -7.98 -2.76
N GLU A 9 8.88 -7.46 -1.77
CA GLU A 9 9.42 -8.27 -0.68
C GLU A 9 9.37 -7.51 0.63
N GLU A 10 9.38 -8.25 1.72
CA GLU A 10 9.46 -7.61 3.02
C GLU A 10 10.84 -7.02 3.20
N ASP A 11 10.91 -5.85 3.78
CA ASP A 11 12.18 -5.24 4.11
C ASP A 11 12.63 -5.80 5.44
N THR A 12 13.56 -6.71 5.42
CA THR A 12 14.00 -7.36 6.65
C THR A 12 14.84 -6.44 7.52
N SER A 13 15.20 -5.27 7.01
CA SER A 13 15.91 -4.29 7.85
C SER A 13 14.94 -3.52 8.73
N LEU A 14 13.63 -3.67 8.54
CA LEU A 14 12.63 -3.00 9.36
C LEU A 14 11.86 -4.03 10.15
N SER A 15 11.58 -3.71 11.40
CA SER A 15 10.72 -4.56 12.22
C SER A 15 9.26 -4.26 11.85
N SER A 16 8.34 -5.07 12.34
CA SER A 16 6.93 -4.85 12.06
C SER A 16 6.45 -3.50 12.49
N VAL A 17 6.95 -3.00 13.59
CA VAL A 17 6.50 -1.70 14.08
C VAL A 17 7.12 -0.55 13.30
N GLU A 18 8.16 -0.81 12.52
CA GLU A 18 8.78 0.24 11.73
C GLU A 18 8.19 0.36 10.35
N LYS A 19 7.38 -0.61 9.94
CA LYS A 19 6.76 -0.54 8.62
C LYS A 19 5.53 0.33 8.70
N GLU A 20 5.44 1.25 7.78
CA GLU A 20 4.38 2.23 7.81
C GLU A 20 3.38 2.07 6.72
N THR A 21 2.15 2.42 7.00
CA THR A 21 1.13 2.60 5.98
C THR A 21 0.42 3.90 6.27
N THR A 22 0.35 4.77 5.29
CA THR A 22 -0.30 6.07 5.43
C THR A 22 -1.29 6.26 4.30
N ILE A 23 -2.49 6.69 4.64
CA ILE A 23 -3.51 7.01 3.66
C ILE A 23 -3.99 8.42 3.94
N ARG A 24 -3.98 9.28 2.93
CA ARG A 24 -4.38 10.65 3.12
C ARG A 24 -5.34 11.09 2.03
N PHE A 25 -6.37 11.78 2.42
CA PHE A 25 -7.28 12.39 1.47
C PHE A 25 -8.07 13.46 2.20
N SER A 26 -8.65 14.37 1.44
CA SER A 26 -9.51 15.38 2.02
C SER A 26 -10.90 15.21 1.43
N LYS A 27 -11.85 15.93 2.00
CA LYS A 27 -13.23 15.79 1.62
C LYS A 27 -13.47 16.09 0.15
N SER A 28 -12.69 16.95 -0.43
CA SER A 28 -12.90 17.34 -1.82
C SER A 28 -12.07 16.51 -2.79
N ASP A 29 -11.28 15.54 -2.28
CA ASP A 29 -10.43 14.77 -3.16
C ASP A 29 -11.19 13.63 -3.81
N ASP A 30 -10.83 13.30 -5.03
CA ASP A 30 -11.38 12.13 -5.70
C ASP A 30 -10.52 10.92 -5.45
N CYS A 31 -9.26 11.13 -5.12
CA CYS A 31 -8.31 10.04 -4.91
C CYS A 31 -7.63 10.19 -3.56
N ALA A 32 -7.20 9.09 -3.03
CA ALA A 32 -6.43 9.07 -1.81
C ALA A 32 -4.99 8.76 -2.15
N SER A 33 -4.07 9.37 -1.41
CA SER A 33 -2.65 9.05 -1.52
C SER A 33 -2.35 7.92 -0.55
N VAL A 34 -1.70 6.89 -1.03
CA VAL A 34 -1.41 5.72 -0.22
C VAL A 34 0.08 5.43 -0.28
N TYR A 35 0.68 5.28 0.88
CA TYR A 35 2.05 4.81 0.98
C TYR A 35 2.06 3.62 1.92
N THR A 36 2.76 2.56 1.55
CA THR A 36 2.86 1.41 2.43
C THR A 36 4.17 0.67 2.26
N GLU A 37 4.64 0.10 3.34
CA GLU A 37 5.81 -0.78 3.36
C GLU A 37 5.41 -2.20 3.71
N GLU A 38 4.11 -2.49 3.75
CA GLU A 38 3.62 -3.82 4.04
C GLU A 38 3.52 -4.60 2.76
N ALA A 39 4.22 -5.72 2.67
CA ALA A 39 4.30 -6.48 1.42
C ALA A 39 2.94 -6.95 0.93
N GLY A 40 2.11 -7.44 1.82
CA GLY A 40 0.79 -7.91 1.42
C GLY A 40 -0.07 -6.81 0.83
N LEU A 41 -0.03 -5.63 1.43
CA LEU A 41 -0.81 -4.51 0.94
C LEU A 41 -0.21 -3.99 -0.36
N MET A 42 1.12 -3.97 -0.48
CA MET A 42 1.73 -3.56 -1.73
C MET A 42 1.27 -4.43 -2.89
N ARG A 43 1.21 -5.74 -2.67
CA ARG A 43 0.78 -6.65 -3.73
C ARG A 43 -0.67 -6.40 -4.12
N ARG A 44 -1.51 -6.12 -3.14
CA ARG A 44 -2.90 -5.84 -3.45
C ARG A 44 -3.06 -4.54 -4.22
N LEU A 45 -2.32 -3.51 -3.82
CA LEU A 45 -2.39 -2.23 -4.51
C LEU A 45 -1.87 -2.36 -5.94
N LEU A 46 -0.75 -3.04 -6.10
CA LEU A 46 -0.17 -3.16 -7.43
C LEU A 46 -1.03 -3.99 -8.38
N ARG A 47 -1.89 -4.84 -7.83
CA ARG A 47 -2.82 -5.60 -8.65
C ARG A 47 -4.13 -4.86 -8.88
N HIS A 48 -4.37 -3.78 -8.17
CA HIS A 48 -5.63 -3.08 -8.28
C HIS A 48 -5.67 -2.30 -9.60
N PRO A 49 -6.72 -2.43 -10.37
CA PRO A 49 -6.75 -1.82 -11.70
C PRO A 49 -6.77 -0.29 -11.69
N HIS A 50 -7.15 0.31 -10.56
CA HIS A 50 -7.23 1.76 -10.49
C HIS A 50 -6.17 2.40 -9.60
N PHE A 51 -5.20 1.62 -9.15
CA PHE A 51 -4.12 2.19 -8.37
C PHE A 51 -3.03 2.68 -9.30
N GLU A 52 -2.60 3.93 -9.12
CA GLU A 52 -1.54 4.50 -9.92
C GLU A 52 -0.32 4.70 -9.06
N VAL A 53 0.78 4.09 -9.46
CA VAL A 53 2.02 4.14 -8.72
C VAL A 53 2.76 5.42 -9.03
N ASP A 54 3.16 6.16 -8.01
CA ASP A 54 3.99 7.34 -8.21
C ASP A 54 5.46 7.01 -8.00
N THR A 55 5.78 6.32 -6.93
CA THR A 55 7.17 6.08 -6.56
C THR A 55 7.29 4.73 -5.88
N LEU A 56 8.39 4.06 -6.12
CA LEU A 56 8.70 2.80 -5.46
C LEU A 56 9.90 3.00 -4.55
N ARG A 57 9.89 2.33 -3.41
CA ARG A 57 11.05 2.25 -2.54
C ARG A 57 11.71 0.92 -2.84
N VAL A 58 12.96 0.93 -3.20
CA VAL A 58 13.63 -0.26 -3.71
C VAL A 58 14.91 -0.51 -2.95
N ASN A 59 15.15 -1.77 -2.61
CA ASN A 59 16.42 -2.18 -2.04
C ASN A 59 17.18 -2.99 -3.09
N THR A 60 18.44 -2.66 -3.25
CA THR A 60 19.32 -3.40 -4.15
C THR A 60 20.55 -3.79 -3.35
N ASP A 61 21.48 -4.47 -4.01
CA ASP A 61 22.72 -4.83 -3.33
C ASP A 61 23.51 -3.60 -2.94
N ASP A 62 23.34 -2.51 -3.67
CA ASP A 62 24.12 -1.32 -3.42
C ASP A 62 23.39 -0.25 -2.62
N ALA A 63 22.10 -0.32 -2.50
CA ALA A 63 21.36 0.76 -1.88
C ALA A 63 20.12 0.23 -1.16
N VAL A 64 19.77 0.91 -0.08
CA VAL A 64 18.58 0.55 0.68
C VAL A 64 17.65 1.74 0.65
N GLY A 65 16.39 1.52 0.34
CA GLY A 65 15.39 2.58 0.37
C GLY A 65 15.53 3.61 -0.73
N LYS A 66 16.06 3.19 -1.87
CA LYS A 66 16.18 4.10 -2.99
C LYS A 66 14.82 4.32 -3.61
N GLN A 67 14.52 5.56 -3.97
CA GLN A 67 13.24 5.86 -4.58
C GLN A 67 13.40 5.92 -6.09
N VAL A 68 12.54 5.22 -6.79
CA VAL A 68 12.56 5.20 -8.24
C VAL A 68 11.15 5.33 -8.78
N ALA A 69 11.02 5.90 -9.95
CA ALA A 69 9.73 5.92 -10.63
C ALA A 69 9.43 4.52 -11.16
N PRO A 70 8.17 4.15 -11.31
CA PRO A 70 7.86 2.79 -11.74
C PRO A 70 8.46 2.45 -13.11
N ASN A 71 8.55 3.42 -14.00
CA ASN A 71 9.13 3.16 -15.32
C ASN A 71 10.64 3.00 -15.28
N ASP A 72 11.27 3.45 -14.20
CA ASP A 72 12.70 3.37 -14.05
C ASP A 72 13.13 2.14 -13.26
N PHE A 73 12.18 1.35 -12.79
CA PHE A 73 12.52 0.18 -12.00
C PHE A 73 13.16 -0.87 -12.90
N GLU A 74 14.33 -1.33 -12.51
CA GLU A 74 15.02 -2.36 -13.28
C GLU A 74 15.20 -3.62 -12.48
N GLN A 75 15.66 -3.53 -11.27
CA GLN A 75 15.91 -4.72 -10.47
C GLN A 75 15.90 -4.35 -9.00
N GLY A 76 15.82 -5.33 -8.17
CA GLY A 76 15.83 -5.14 -6.74
C GLY A 76 14.53 -5.59 -6.11
N SER A 77 14.42 -5.36 -4.82
CA SER A 77 13.21 -5.70 -4.07
C SER A 77 12.41 -4.45 -3.83
N ILE A 78 11.13 -4.50 -4.13
CA ILE A 78 10.24 -3.36 -3.87
C ILE A 78 9.77 -3.51 -2.44
N THR A 79 10.16 -2.56 -1.59
CA THR A 79 9.86 -2.59 -0.18
C THR A 79 8.96 -1.45 0.27
N GLY A 80 8.52 -0.62 -0.64
CA GLY A 80 7.55 0.42 -0.36
C GLY A 80 6.92 0.91 -1.64
N VAL A 81 5.68 1.33 -1.57
CA VAL A 81 4.93 1.81 -2.72
C VAL A 81 4.18 3.07 -2.34
N ASP A 82 4.27 4.10 -3.18
CA ASP A 82 3.54 5.33 -2.99
C ASP A 82 2.73 5.58 -4.25
N GLY A 83 1.48 5.87 -4.10
CA GLY A 83 0.63 6.11 -5.26
C GLY A 83 -0.72 6.64 -4.87
N SER A 84 -1.67 6.55 -5.78
CA SER A 84 -3.02 7.04 -5.52
C SER A 84 -4.06 6.05 -6.00
N ILE A 85 -5.21 6.10 -5.37
CA ILE A 85 -6.31 5.21 -5.70
C ILE A 85 -7.60 6.00 -5.51
N PRO A 86 -8.61 5.78 -6.35
CA PRO A 86 -9.88 6.50 -6.16
C PRO A 86 -10.46 6.22 -4.78
N ILE A 87 -10.99 7.25 -4.15
CA ILE A 87 -11.51 7.10 -2.80
C ILE A 87 -12.61 6.06 -2.74
N GLU A 88 -13.44 5.97 -3.75
CA GLU A 88 -14.51 4.99 -3.72
C GLU A 88 -14.00 3.56 -3.78
N ALA A 89 -12.74 3.34 -4.09
CA ALA A 89 -12.18 2.01 -4.06
C ALA A 89 -11.64 1.64 -2.69
N LEU A 90 -11.68 2.57 -1.74
CA LEU A 90 -11.19 2.31 -0.41
C LEU A 90 -12.34 1.99 0.53
N VAL A 91 -12.17 0.97 1.33
CA VAL A 91 -13.17 0.62 2.32
C VAL A 91 -12.46 0.42 3.64
N LEU A 92 -12.89 1.10 4.65
CA LEU A 92 -12.33 0.93 5.96
C LEU A 92 -13.23 -0.01 6.72
N GLN A 93 -12.69 -1.14 7.07
CA GLN A 93 -13.46 -2.06 7.81
C GLN A 93 -13.43 -1.68 9.27
N THR A 94 -14.52 -1.33 9.82
CA THR A 94 -14.57 -0.85 11.19
C THR A 94 -15.12 -1.88 12.15
N SER A 95 -15.61 -3.00 11.69
CA SER A 95 -16.09 -4.03 12.61
C SER A 95 -14.92 -4.70 13.26
N LEU A 96 -15.00 -4.86 14.56
CA LEU A 96 -13.94 -5.55 15.26
C LEU A 96 -14.35 -6.97 15.47
N ARG A 97 -13.42 -7.87 15.31
CA ARG A 97 -13.68 -9.24 15.56
C ARG A 97 -12.89 -9.66 16.74
N ALA A 98 -13.36 -10.62 17.43
CA ALA A 98 -12.69 -11.06 18.61
C ALA A 98 -11.28 -11.49 18.35
N THR A 99 -11.03 -12.07 17.22
CA THR A 99 -9.70 -12.53 16.95
C THR A 99 -8.88 -11.58 16.14
N SER A 100 -9.48 -10.53 15.68
CA SER A 100 -8.75 -9.66 14.82
C SER A 100 -8.29 -8.50 15.59
N GLN A 101 -7.08 -8.29 15.53
CA GLN A 101 -6.62 -7.22 16.23
C GLN A 101 -6.42 -6.13 15.39
N HIS A 102 -6.57 -6.15 14.17
CA HIS A 102 -6.30 -5.03 13.35
C HIS A 102 -7.39 -4.93 12.42
N SER A 103 -7.69 -3.79 12.08
CA SER A 103 -8.54 -3.56 11.07
C SER A 103 -7.80 -3.66 9.91
N ALA A 104 -8.22 -4.32 9.09
CA ALA A 104 -7.51 -4.44 7.95
C ALA A 104 -7.84 -3.36 7.04
N LEU A 105 -6.87 -2.81 6.44
CA LEU A 105 -7.05 -1.97 5.38
C LEU A 105 -7.06 -2.88 4.23
N VAL A 106 -8.11 -2.96 3.53
CA VAL A 106 -8.21 -3.88 2.46
C VAL A 106 -8.40 -3.13 1.20
N PRO A 107 -7.41 -3.12 0.35
CA PRO A 107 -7.50 -2.33 -0.82
C PRO A 107 -8.63 -2.62 -1.73
N GLU A 108 -9.22 -3.68 -1.76
CA GLU A 108 -10.28 -3.74 -2.58
C GLU A 108 -11.41 -3.54 -1.82
N GLY A 109 -11.30 -3.37 -0.78
CA GLY A 109 -12.21 -3.00 -0.03
C GLY A 109 -12.16 -1.82 0.40
N VAL A 110 -11.55 -1.40 0.96
CA VAL A 110 -11.56 -0.40 1.17
C VAL A 110 -11.75 0.40 2.27
N LEU A 111 -11.97 1.39 2.35
CA LEU A 111 -12.10 2.18 3.40
C LEU A 111 -13.50 2.50 3.47
N ARG A 112 -14.32 1.88 4.12
CA ARG A 112 -15.61 2.12 4.17
C ARG A 112 -15.93 2.39 5.53
N ALA A 113 -16.25 3.44 5.79
CA ALA A 113 -16.64 3.79 7.08
C ALA A 113 -17.95 3.20 7.26
N GLU A 114 -18.09 2.12 7.69
CA GLU A 114 -19.21 1.57 7.84
C GLU A 114 -19.80 1.79 8.98
N ALA A 115 -19.90 2.37 9.33
CA ALA A 115 -20.40 2.70 10.41
C ALA A 115 -21.33 2.13 11.03
N THR A 116 -21.41 1.82 10.94
CA THR A 116 -21.97 1.63 11.51
C THR A 116 -22.42 1.13 11.99
N ALA A 117 -22.43 1.00 11.96
CA ALA A 117 -22.80 0.66 12.40
C ALA A 117 -23.30 0.51 13.04
N ASP A 118 -23.45 0.54 13.10
CA ASP A 118 -23.89 0.49 13.65
C ASP A 118 -24.12 0.23 13.85
#